data_fd0b9ed49c8d0eccfd891f6e94530f58
#
_entry.id   fd0b9ed49c8d0eccfd891f6e94530f58
#
_cell.length_a   1.000
_cell.length_b   1.000
_cell.length_c   1.000
_cell.angle_alpha   90.00
_cell.angle_beta   90.00
_cell.angle_gamma   90.00
#
_symmetry.space_group_name_H-M   'P 1'
#
loop_
_entity.id
_entity.type
_entity.pdbx_description
1 polymer ?
#
loop_
_entity_poly.entity_id
_entity_poly.type
_entity_poly.pdbx_seq_one_letter_code
_entity_poly.pdbx_strand_id
1 'polypeptide(L)'
;MMRYFLTACAIAWGLPAFASPQCADHDDLAKALADQYGEQQRFIGIDTSGNLLEMWVSPGGTFTALITAPGGQTCVVSAGNIIAAAPQGVDG
;
A
#
# COMPACT_ATOMS: atom_id res chain seq x y z
N MET A 1 -23.44 -15.30 -32.36
CA MET A 1 -23.26 -14.98 -31.92
C MET A 1 -22.88 -14.56 -30.90
N MET A 2 -22.74 -14.35 -30.52
CA MET A 2 -22.41 -13.94 -29.65
C MET A 2 -21.96 -14.25 -28.71
N ARG A 3 -21.75 -14.47 -28.41
CA ARG A 3 -21.40 -14.76 -27.53
C ARG A 3 -20.37 -14.63 -27.04
N TYR A 4 -19.83 -14.57 -27.11
CA TYR A 4 -18.81 -14.47 -26.71
C TYR A 4 -18.37 -13.69 -26.00
N PHE A 5 -18.42 -13.32 -25.97
CA PHE A 5 -18.00 -12.53 -25.39
C PHE A 5 -17.90 -12.40 -24.24
N LEU A 6 -18.03 -12.32 -23.95
CA LEU A 6 -18.20 -12.17 -22.86
C LEU A 6 -17.33 -12.61 -22.07
N THR A 7 -17.09 -13.21 -22.16
CA THR A 7 -16.27 -13.86 -21.50
C THR A 7 -15.17 -13.21 -21.19
N ALA A 8 -14.72 -12.75 -21.89
CA ALA A 8 -13.60 -12.18 -21.65
C ALA A 8 -13.53 -11.46 -20.51
N CYS A 9 -14.36 -10.85 -20.30
CA CYS A 9 -14.28 -10.06 -19.28
C CYS A 9 -13.90 -10.63 -18.13
N ALA A 10 -14.34 -11.54 -17.89
CA ALA A 10 -14.11 -12.03 -16.70
C ALA A 10 -12.76 -12.03 -16.39
N ILE A 11 -12.10 -12.40 -17.11
CA ILE A 11 -10.88 -12.51 -16.81
C ILE A 11 -10.21 -11.52 -16.33
N ALA A 12 -10.34 -10.62 -16.78
CA ALA A 12 -9.63 -9.66 -16.39
C ALA A 12 -9.56 -9.47 -15.06
N TRP A 13 -10.48 -9.50 -14.50
CA TRP A 13 -10.37 -9.15 -13.31
C TRP A 13 -9.75 -9.69 -12.43
N GLY A 14 -9.37 -9.51 -12.16
CA GLY A 14 -8.91 -9.85 -11.34
C GLY A 14 -7.76 -10.09 -10.97
N LEU A 15 -7.28 -10.13 -11.03
CA LEU A 15 -6.29 -10.64 -10.65
C LEU A 15 -5.10 -10.10 -10.51
N PRO A 16 -4.59 -9.86 -11.17
CA PRO A 16 -3.35 -9.46 -11.14
C PRO A 16 -2.97 -8.41 -10.29
N ALA A 17 -3.77 -7.66 -9.92
CA ALA A 17 -3.39 -6.56 -9.17
C ALA A 17 -2.48 -6.89 -8.06
N PHE A 18 -2.56 -8.02 -7.51
CA PHE A 18 -1.71 -8.27 -6.43
C PHE A 18 -0.46 -8.95 -6.79
N ALA A 19 -0.30 -9.29 -8.01
CA ALA A 19 0.84 -10.04 -8.38
C ALA A 19 2.11 -9.23 -8.37
N SER A 20 2.03 -7.95 -8.50
CA SER A 20 3.23 -7.15 -8.49
C SER A 20 3.04 -5.91 -7.66
N PRO A 21 4.08 -5.46 -7.03
CA PRO A 21 3.98 -4.27 -6.20
C PRO A 21 3.74 -3.06 -7.06
N GLN A 22 3.08 -2.09 -6.53
CA GLN A 22 2.88 -0.84 -7.21
C GLN A 22 3.95 0.12 -6.75
N CYS A 23 4.72 0.61 -7.67
CA CYS A 23 5.80 1.53 -7.37
C CYS A 23 5.63 2.83 -8.12
N ALA A 24 6.06 3.91 -7.52
CA ALA A 24 5.98 5.23 -8.14
C ALA A 24 6.87 6.18 -7.37
N ASP A 25 6.90 7.41 -7.79
CA ASP A 25 7.62 8.44 -7.08
C ASP A 25 7.00 8.59 -5.69
N HIS A 26 7.84 8.77 -4.68
CA HIS A 26 7.37 8.86 -3.31
C HIS A 26 6.30 9.94 -3.12
N ASP A 27 6.53 11.12 -3.66
CA ASP A 27 5.58 12.20 -3.44
C ASP A 27 4.25 11.93 -4.11
N ASP A 28 4.27 11.27 -5.24
CA ASP A 28 3.03 10.93 -5.93
C ASP A 28 2.24 9.92 -5.11
N LEU A 29 2.91 8.92 -4.52
CA LEU A 29 2.22 7.96 -3.69
C LEU A 29 1.70 8.61 -2.43
N ALA A 30 2.50 9.44 -1.79
CA ALA A 30 2.08 10.11 -0.56
C ALA A 30 0.85 10.97 -0.81
N LYS A 31 0.83 11.67 -1.94
CA LYS A 31 -0.30 12.50 -2.25
C LYS A 31 -1.54 11.68 -2.52
N ALA A 32 -1.39 10.58 -3.21
CA ALA A 32 -2.53 9.71 -3.48
C ALA A 32 -3.09 9.12 -2.18
N LEU A 33 -2.21 8.71 -1.27
CA LEU A 33 -2.69 8.14 -0.01
C LEU A 33 -3.43 9.19 0.80
N ALA A 34 -2.93 10.41 0.83
CA ALA A 34 -3.59 11.46 1.56
C ALA A 34 -4.91 11.86 0.91
N ASP A 35 -4.91 12.03 -0.40
CA ASP A 35 -6.10 12.52 -1.10
C ASP A 35 -7.20 11.49 -1.25
N GLN A 36 -6.83 10.24 -1.50
CA GLN A 36 -7.84 9.23 -1.78
C GLN A 36 -8.27 8.44 -0.56
N TYR A 37 -7.39 8.29 0.41
CA TYR A 37 -7.69 7.48 1.58
C TYR A 37 -7.62 8.25 2.89
N GLY A 38 -7.20 9.49 2.86
CA GLY A 38 -7.06 10.26 4.08
C GLY A 38 -5.97 9.73 4.98
N GLU A 39 -4.99 9.05 4.43
CA GLU A 39 -3.94 8.47 5.24
C GLU A 39 -2.84 9.48 5.52
N GLN A 40 -2.22 9.34 6.69
CA GLN A 40 -1.11 10.17 7.09
C GLN A 40 0.04 9.27 7.50
N GLN A 41 1.26 9.75 7.33
CA GLN A 41 2.42 8.98 7.71
C GLN A 41 2.48 8.91 9.24
N ARG A 42 2.50 7.72 9.77
CA ARG A 42 2.52 7.52 11.22
C ARG A 42 3.80 6.87 11.71
N PHE A 43 4.54 6.26 10.84
CA PHE A 43 5.76 5.59 11.22
C PHE A 43 6.74 5.70 10.08
N ILE A 44 8.01 5.91 10.40
CA ILE A 44 9.04 5.96 9.40
C ILE A 44 10.28 5.34 10.00
N GLY A 45 10.93 4.48 9.29
CA GLY A 45 12.12 3.81 9.78
C GLY A 45 13.02 3.40 8.63
N ILE A 46 14.21 2.98 8.96
CA ILE A 46 15.16 2.50 7.96
C ILE A 46 15.57 1.11 8.37
N ASP A 47 15.48 0.16 7.45
CA ASP A 47 15.83 -1.21 7.78
C ASP A 47 17.33 -1.43 7.63
N THR A 48 17.78 -2.65 7.93
CA THR A 48 19.21 -2.93 7.91
C THR A 48 19.81 -2.91 6.51
N SER A 49 19.00 -2.92 5.49
CA SER A 49 19.47 -2.82 4.11
C SER A 49 19.46 -1.37 3.61
N GLY A 50 19.06 -0.45 4.47
CA GLY A 50 19.02 0.95 4.07
C GLY A 50 17.74 1.39 3.39
N ASN A 51 16.72 0.53 3.37
CA ASN A 51 15.44 0.91 2.78
C ASN A 51 14.62 1.72 3.77
N LEU A 52 13.93 2.72 3.25
CA LEU A 52 13.05 3.52 4.08
C LEU A 52 11.70 2.83 4.14
N LEU A 53 11.19 2.62 5.34
CA LEU A 53 9.88 2.02 5.52
C LEU A 53 8.95 3.04 6.10
N GLU A 54 7.73 3.10 5.60
CA GLU A 54 6.73 4.03 6.08
C GLU A 54 5.42 3.32 6.29
N MET A 55 4.71 3.69 7.34
CA MET A 55 3.37 3.19 7.57
C MET A 55 2.44 4.38 7.53
N TRP A 56 1.47 4.34 6.65
CA TRP A 56 0.47 5.38 6.49
C TRP A 56 -0.85 4.86 6.98
N VAL A 57 -1.59 5.68 7.71
CA VAL A 57 -2.83 5.24 8.37
C VAL A 57 -3.89 6.30 8.27
N SER A 58 -5.12 5.92 8.04
CA SER A 58 -6.24 6.84 7.98
C SER A 58 -7.07 6.77 9.25
N PRO A 59 -7.80 7.83 9.57
CA PRO A 59 -8.71 7.78 10.72
C PRO A 59 -9.80 6.73 10.52
N GLY A 60 -10.09 6.40 9.28
CA GLY A 60 -11.11 5.38 9.02
C GLY A 60 -10.62 3.96 9.17
N GLY A 61 -9.35 3.79 9.45
CA GLY A 61 -8.85 2.46 9.73
C GLY A 61 -8.18 1.74 8.57
N THR A 62 -7.75 2.45 7.56
CA THR A 62 -6.98 1.81 6.50
C THR A 62 -5.51 2.06 6.72
N PHE A 63 -4.66 1.20 6.18
CA PHE A 63 -3.23 1.41 6.25
C PHE A 63 -2.55 1.05 4.95
N THR A 64 -1.39 1.63 4.74
CA THR A 64 -0.54 1.30 3.60
C THR A 64 0.90 1.32 4.07
N ALA A 65 1.64 0.27 3.74
CA ALA A 65 3.05 0.20 4.07
C ALA A 65 3.85 0.42 2.80
N LEU A 66 4.81 1.32 2.87
CA LEU A 66 5.64 1.67 1.72
C LEU A 66 7.10 1.35 2.01
N ILE A 67 7.84 1.00 0.98
CA ILE A 67 9.27 0.80 1.12
C ILE A 67 9.93 1.55 -0.02
N THR A 68 11.03 2.25 0.29
CA THR A 68 11.79 3.00 -0.70
C THR A 68 13.24 2.58 -0.61
N ALA A 69 13.78 2.04 -1.70
CA ALA A 69 15.17 1.67 -1.73
C ALA A 69 16.00 2.94 -1.91
N PRO A 70 17.26 2.93 -1.46
CA PRO A 70 18.11 4.09 -1.60
C PRO A 70 18.18 4.53 -3.06
N GLY A 71 17.81 5.75 -3.33
CA GLY A 71 17.85 6.27 -4.70
C GLY A 71 16.81 5.68 -5.62
N GLY A 72 15.88 4.90 -5.11
CA GLY A 72 14.91 4.23 -5.95
C GLY A 72 13.50 4.77 -5.78
N GLN A 73 12.59 4.10 -6.43
CA GLN A 73 11.17 4.44 -6.31
C GLN A 73 10.62 3.90 -5.01
N THR A 74 9.45 4.35 -4.66
CA THR A 74 8.72 3.87 -3.51
C THR A 74 7.69 2.85 -3.99
N CYS A 75 7.57 1.76 -3.28
CA CYS A 75 6.64 0.70 -3.64
C CYS A 75 5.69 0.39 -2.49
N VAL A 76 4.46 0.05 -2.82
CA VAL A 76 3.49 -0.38 -1.83
C VAL A 76 3.76 -1.86 -1.58
N VAL A 77 4.08 -2.21 -0.36
CA VAL A 77 4.33 -3.60 -0.02
C VAL A 77 3.16 -4.26 0.70
N SER A 78 2.26 -3.48 1.24
CA SER A 78 1.09 -4.05 1.92
C SER A 78 0.07 -2.95 2.13
N ALA A 79 -1.19 -3.30 2.13
CA ALA A 79 -2.25 -2.34 2.39
C ALA A 79 -3.48 -3.12 2.85
N GLY A 80 -4.28 -2.50 3.67
CA GLY A 80 -5.48 -3.17 4.17
C GLY A 80 -6.18 -2.37 5.22
N ASN A 81 -6.87 -3.08 6.09
CA ASN A 81 -7.64 -2.46 7.16
C ASN A 81 -7.07 -2.82 8.51
N ILE A 82 -7.10 -1.87 9.40
CA ILE A 82 -6.65 -2.09 10.77
C ILE A 82 -7.78 -2.75 11.51
N ILE A 83 -7.52 -3.92 12.09
CA ILE A 83 -8.58 -4.61 12.80
C ILE A 83 -8.48 -4.39 14.30
N ALA A 84 -7.33 -3.96 14.77
CA ALA A 84 -7.16 -3.69 16.19
C ALA A 84 -5.84 -2.97 16.40
N ALA A 85 -5.81 -2.07 17.35
CA ALA A 85 -4.59 -1.38 17.67
C ALA A 85 -3.83 -2.21 18.70
N ALA A 86 -2.52 -2.23 18.62
CA ALA A 86 -1.75 -2.94 19.60
C ALA A 86 -1.82 -2.21 20.93
N PRO A 87 -1.88 -2.92 22.04
CA PRO A 87 -1.95 -2.28 23.34
C PRO A 87 -0.67 -1.53 23.63
N GLN A 88 -0.80 -0.42 24.29
CA GLN A 88 0.35 0.33 24.68
C GLN A 88 1.10 -0.40 25.76
N GLY A 89 2.37 -0.21 25.79
CA GLY A 89 3.13 -0.78 26.88
C GLY A 89 3.44 -2.22 26.75
N VAL A 90 3.04 -2.72 25.74
CA VAL A 90 3.38 -4.00 25.56
C VAL A 90 4.75 -4.08 25.41
N ASP A 91 5.35 -3.95 25.49
CA ASP A 91 6.48 -4.02 25.36
C ASP A 91 7.12 -4.51 25.62
N GLY A 92 7.05 -4.39 25.70
CA GLY A 92 7.54 -4.91 26.02
C GLY A 92 7.97 -4.77 25.82
#